data_1829ddc796fc727747549d789bfe2af9
#
_entry.id   1829ddc796fc727747549d789bfe2af9
#
_cell.length_a   1.000
_cell.length_b   1.000
_cell.length_c   1.000
_cell.angle_alpha   90.00
_cell.angle_beta   90.00
_cell.angle_gamma   90.00
#
_symmetry.space_group_name_H-M   'P 1'
#
loop_
_entity.id
_entity.type
_entity.pdbx_description
1 polymer ?
#
loop_
_entity_poly.entity_id
_entity_poly.type
_entity_poly.pdbx_seq_one_letter_code
_entity_poly.pdbx_strand_id
1 'polypeptide(L)'
;PTSHQLASWARELFAMEKMGHGGTLDPFATGVLPLLLGKSMRLTASLLSHDKTYIAVMRIHGGFDEEQLNNAIERQRGRIYNVPPDISAVKVQVRTRRIKRLEVLDNDGEYLVLEVDCEAGTYIRTMARDIGLLINRRCELVELRRNRSGIFNLENCVSMQELADAVWLWQEKGQEDALMRLIQPMELLTRRYPKVIVKDSAAASLAHGSPLMKPGLVSMPDSVKAGHEVAIYTLKGELV
;
A
#
# COMPACT_ATOMS: atom_id res chain seq x y z
N PRO A 1 13.99 -8.66 -7.32
CA PRO A 1 14.36 -8.41 -5.92
C PRO A 1 13.15 -8.52 -5.00
N THR A 2 13.37 -8.80 -3.70
CA THR A 2 12.32 -8.70 -2.70
C THR A 2 12.05 -7.23 -2.35
N SER A 3 10.88 -6.95 -1.75
CA SER A 3 10.54 -5.59 -1.28
C SER A 3 11.59 -5.04 -0.28
N HIS A 4 12.15 -5.91 0.56
CA HIS A 4 13.21 -5.53 1.50
C HIS A 4 14.53 -5.22 0.80
N GLN A 5 14.93 -6.01 -0.20
CA GLN A 5 16.13 -5.73 -0.98
C GLN A 5 16.01 -4.40 -1.72
N LEU A 6 14.85 -4.13 -2.34
CA LEU A 6 14.62 -2.87 -3.04
C LEU A 6 14.69 -1.68 -2.07
N ALA A 7 14.07 -1.78 -0.89
CA ALA A 7 14.17 -0.75 0.14
C ALA A 7 15.62 -0.57 0.65
N SER A 8 16.40 -1.68 0.76
CA SER A 8 17.81 -1.59 1.14
C SER A 8 18.66 -0.87 0.08
N TRP A 9 18.47 -1.19 -1.19
CA TRP A 9 19.18 -0.51 -2.28
C TRP A 9 18.84 0.98 -2.34
N ALA A 10 17.56 1.35 -2.22
CA ALA A 10 17.17 2.76 -2.16
C ALA A 10 17.79 3.46 -0.94
N ARG A 11 17.81 2.82 0.23
CA ARG A 11 18.44 3.35 1.44
C ARG A 11 19.94 3.61 1.23
N GLU A 12 20.64 2.69 0.57
CA GLU A 12 22.06 2.82 0.24
C GLU A 12 22.31 3.99 -0.73
N LEU A 13 21.49 4.12 -1.78
CA LEU A 13 21.57 5.25 -2.72
C LEU A 13 21.48 6.61 -1.99
N PHE A 14 20.58 6.75 -1.04
CA PHE A 14 20.41 7.98 -0.26
C PHE A 14 21.41 8.14 0.89
N ALA A 15 22.24 7.14 1.16
CA ALA A 15 23.10 7.08 2.37
C ALA A 15 22.31 7.32 3.67
N MET A 16 21.09 6.78 3.78
CA MET A 16 20.21 7.01 4.92
C MET A 16 20.28 5.86 5.93
N GLU A 17 20.12 6.18 7.23
CA GLU A 17 20.05 5.15 8.28
C GLU A 17 18.74 4.35 8.23
N LYS A 18 17.62 5.03 7.95
CA LYS A 18 16.29 4.46 8.07
C LYS A 18 15.47 4.67 6.81
N MET A 19 14.97 3.57 6.28
CA MET A 19 14.02 3.52 5.18
C MET A 19 13.13 2.28 5.35
N GLY A 20 11.85 2.41 5.01
CA GLY A 20 10.89 1.32 5.04
C GLY A 20 10.01 1.31 3.80
N HIS A 21 9.08 0.37 3.74
CA HIS A 21 8.14 0.26 2.61
C HIS A 21 6.69 0.07 3.09
N GLY A 22 5.75 0.46 2.24
CA GLY A 22 4.31 0.46 2.49
C GLY A 22 3.59 -0.85 2.15
N GLY A 23 4.20 -1.98 2.48
CA GLY A 23 3.61 -3.31 2.29
C GLY A 23 4.36 -4.17 1.30
N THR A 24 4.73 -5.36 1.76
CA THR A 24 5.46 -6.36 0.99
C THR A 24 4.69 -6.76 -0.27
N LEU A 25 5.40 -6.92 -1.36
CA LEU A 25 4.98 -7.63 -2.56
C LEU A 25 5.56 -9.04 -2.54
N ASP A 26 4.83 -9.98 -3.11
CA ASP A 26 5.36 -11.32 -3.37
C ASP A 26 6.60 -11.23 -4.30
N PRO A 27 7.57 -12.15 -4.19
CA PRO A 27 8.83 -12.04 -4.95
C PRO A 27 8.65 -11.97 -6.47
N PHE A 28 7.60 -12.59 -7.01
CA PHE A 28 7.26 -12.54 -8.45
C PHE A 28 6.37 -11.36 -8.82
N ALA A 29 5.78 -10.66 -7.83
CA ALA A 29 4.88 -9.54 -8.09
C ALA A 29 5.65 -8.27 -8.46
N THR A 30 4.98 -7.44 -9.25
CA THR A 30 5.47 -6.13 -9.71
C THR A 30 4.56 -5.00 -9.23
N GLY A 31 4.90 -3.76 -9.60
CA GLY A 31 4.05 -2.59 -9.42
C GLY A 31 4.41 -1.72 -8.22
N VAL A 32 3.44 -1.00 -7.72
CA VAL A 32 3.61 0.09 -6.74
C VAL A 32 4.16 -0.42 -5.41
N LEU A 33 5.34 0.04 -5.03
CA LEU A 33 5.93 -0.16 -3.72
C LEU A 33 6.31 1.20 -3.12
N PRO A 34 5.45 1.82 -2.28
CA PRO A 34 5.81 3.07 -1.63
C PRO A 34 6.97 2.88 -0.67
N LEU A 35 7.99 3.71 -0.79
CA LEU A 35 9.11 3.78 0.14
C LEU A 35 8.93 4.97 1.09
N LEU A 36 9.29 4.76 2.34
CA LEU A 36 9.21 5.77 3.41
C LEU A 36 10.61 6.14 3.85
N LEU A 37 10.98 7.41 3.64
CA LEU A 37 12.32 7.94 3.91
C LEU A 37 12.39 8.58 5.30
N GLY A 38 13.34 8.15 6.12
CA GLY A 38 13.66 8.78 7.40
C GLY A 38 12.45 8.92 8.33
N LYS A 39 12.08 10.14 8.68
CA LYS A 39 10.98 10.43 9.63
C LYS A 39 9.60 9.98 9.11
N SER A 40 9.41 9.84 7.80
CA SER A 40 8.12 9.40 7.25
C SER A 40 7.78 7.94 7.64
N MET A 41 8.75 7.15 8.10
CA MET A 41 8.52 5.78 8.60
C MET A 41 7.51 5.72 9.75
N ARG A 42 7.31 6.80 10.52
CA ARG A 42 6.26 6.87 11.54
C ARG A 42 4.85 6.69 10.97
N LEU A 43 4.67 6.95 9.67
CA LEU A 43 3.40 6.78 8.97
C LEU A 43 3.21 5.38 8.35
N THR A 44 4.11 4.43 8.62
CA THR A 44 4.04 3.07 8.07
C THR A 44 2.69 2.41 8.35
N ALA A 45 2.18 2.49 9.58
CA ALA A 45 0.91 1.88 9.96
C ALA A 45 -0.27 2.47 9.16
N SER A 46 -0.28 3.80 8.98
CA SER A 46 -1.26 4.48 8.13
C SER A 46 -1.21 3.97 6.69
N LEU A 47 -0.02 3.90 6.10
CA LEU A 47 0.15 3.45 4.72
C LEU A 47 -0.23 1.98 4.54
N LEU A 48 0.12 1.12 5.47
CA LEU A 48 -0.21 -0.31 5.45
C LEU A 48 -1.73 -0.55 5.49
N SER A 49 -2.49 0.31 6.15
CA SER A 49 -3.95 0.19 6.28
C SER A 49 -4.73 0.60 5.03
N HIS A 50 -4.08 1.19 4.03
CA HIS A 50 -4.74 1.62 2.80
C HIS A 50 -5.12 0.44 1.90
N ASP A 51 -6.21 0.60 1.15
CA ASP A 51 -6.64 -0.35 0.12
C ASP A 51 -5.61 -0.50 -1.00
N LYS A 52 -5.69 -1.61 -1.71
CA LYS A 52 -4.80 -1.95 -2.82
C LYS A 52 -5.62 -2.39 -4.04
N THR A 53 -5.12 -2.05 -5.22
CA THR A 53 -5.67 -2.58 -6.48
C THR A 53 -4.60 -3.39 -7.19
N TYR A 54 -5.00 -4.56 -7.64
CA TYR A 54 -4.12 -5.51 -8.31
C TYR A 54 -4.68 -5.90 -9.67
N ILE A 55 -3.77 -6.17 -10.63
CA ILE A 55 -4.04 -7.02 -11.78
C ILE A 55 -3.43 -8.37 -11.45
N ALA A 56 -4.26 -9.41 -11.54
CA ALA A 56 -3.90 -10.78 -11.22
C ALA A 56 -4.14 -11.67 -12.42
N VAL A 57 -3.12 -12.40 -12.86
CA VAL A 57 -3.24 -13.43 -13.88
C VAL A 57 -3.24 -14.78 -13.17
N MET A 58 -4.32 -15.54 -13.34
CA MET A 58 -4.51 -16.85 -12.73
C MET A 58 -4.58 -17.91 -13.83
N ARG A 59 -3.87 -19.02 -13.66
CA ARG A 59 -3.93 -20.16 -14.56
C ARG A 59 -4.87 -21.22 -13.98
N ILE A 60 -5.85 -21.66 -14.77
CA ILE A 60 -6.81 -22.71 -14.41
C ILE A 60 -6.49 -23.96 -15.23
N HIS A 61 -6.20 -25.06 -14.54
CA HIS A 61 -5.79 -26.30 -15.18
C HIS A 61 -7.01 -27.21 -15.49
N GLY A 62 -7.05 -27.79 -16.69
CA GLY A 62 -7.96 -28.89 -17.03
C GLY A 62 -9.36 -28.46 -17.47
N GLY A 63 -9.50 -27.22 -17.96
CA GLY A 63 -10.80 -26.70 -18.43
C GLY A 63 -11.80 -26.48 -17.29
N PHE A 64 -12.82 -25.70 -17.53
CA PHE A 64 -13.85 -25.36 -16.54
C PHE A 64 -15.17 -25.03 -17.26
N ASP A 65 -16.24 -25.08 -16.51
CA ASP A 65 -17.55 -24.57 -16.91
C ASP A 65 -17.61 -23.06 -16.60
N GLU A 66 -18.00 -22.25 -17.59
CA GLU A 66 -18.02 -20.78 -17.45
C GLU A 66 -19.03 -20.31 -16.40
N GLU A 67 -20.18 -20.98 -16.28
CA GLU A 67 -21.17 -20.62 -15.27
C GLU A 67 -20.64 -20.90 -13.86
N GLN A 68 -19.95 -22.03 -13.67
CA GLN A 68 -19.29 -22.35 -12.40
C GLN A 68 -18.19 -21.35 -12.07
N LEU A 69 -17.38 -20.93 -13.05
CA LEU A 69 -16.36 -19.92 -12.86
C LEU A 69 -16.96 -18.57 -12.46
N ASN A 70 -17.98 -18.12 -13.17
CA ASN A 70 -18.67 -16.87 -12.86
C ASN A 70 -19.26 -16.90 -11.44
N ASN A 71 -19.90 -18.00 -11.05
CA ASN A 71 -20.42 -18.20 -9.71
C ASN A 71 -19.30 -18.20 -8.64
N ALA A 72 -18.14 -18.79 -8.96
CA ALA A 72 -16.99 -18.77 -8.05
C ALA A 72 -16.43 -17.36 -7.88
N ILE A 73 -16.33 -16.57 -8.96
CA ILE A 73 -15.88 -15.17 -8.94
C ILE A 73 -16.86 -14.31 -8.13
N GLU A 74 -18.17 -14.46 -8.34
CA GLU A 74 -19.17 -13.71 -7.57
C GLU A 74 -19.06 -13.97 -6.06
N ARG A 75 -18.73 -15.19 -5.65
CA ARG A 75 -18.48 -15.52 -4.23
C ARG A 75 -17.23 -14.85 -3.65
N GLN A 76 -16.32 -14.35 -4.49
CA GLN A 76 -15.16 -13.57 -4.05
C GLN A 76 -15.45 -12.07 -3.92
N ARG A 77 -16.66 -11.60 -4.21
CA ARG A 77 -17.06 -10.20 -4.02
C ARG A 77 -17.52 -9.92 -2.59
N GLY A 78 -17.34 -8.69 -2.15
CA GLY A 78 -17.79 -8.26 -0.83
C GLY A 78 -16.91 -8.83 0.29
N ARG A 79 -17.51 -9.38 1.34
CA ARG A 79 -16.79 -9.92 2.50
C ARG A 79 -16.43 -11.38 2.26
N ILE A 80 -15.15 -11.68 2.29
CA ILE A 80 -14.61 -13.02 2.13
C ILE A 80 -13.78 -13.42 3.36
N TYR A 81 -13.68 -14.72 3.60
CA TYR A 81 -12.64 -15.27 4.45
C TYR A 81 -11.36 -15.41 3.64
N ASN A 82 -10.26 -14.87 4.16
CA ASN A 82 -8.98 -14.88 3.47
C ASN A 82 -7.89 -15.29 4.46
N VAL A 83 -7.25 -16.41 4.18
CA VAL A 83 -6.22 -17.00 5.04
C VAL A 83 -4.85 -16.68 4.44
N PRO A 84 -3.92 -16.10 5.21
CA PRO A 84 -2.55 -15.94 4.73
C PRO A 84 -2.00 -17.28 4.23
N PRO A 85 -1.24 -17.31 3.12
CA PRO A 85 -0.59 -18.54 2.67
C PRO A 85 0.50 -18.95 3.68
N ASP A 86 0.83 -20.25 3.73
CA ASP A 86 1.80 -20.81 4.68
C ASP A 86 3.15 -20.10 4.62
N ILE A 87 3.58 -19.68 3.42
CA ILE A 87 4.77 -18.87 3.21
C ILE A 87 4.37 -17.39 3.26
N SER A 88 4.16 -16.88 4.47
CA SER A 88 3.88 -15.46 4.70
C SER A 88 4.55 -14.99 5.99
N ALA A 89 4.85 -13.68 6.08
CA ALA A 89 5.46 -13.07 7.26
C ALA A 89 4.50 -12.91 8.44
N VAL A 90 3.25 -13.37 8.33
CA VAL A 90 2.23 -13.21 9.36
C VAL A 90 1.66 -14.55 9.79
N LYS A 91 1.15 -14.59 11.03
CA LYS A 91 0.51 -15.80 11.59
C LYS A 91 -0.64 -16.24 10.68
N VAL A 92 -0.64 -17.54 10.33
CA VAL A 92 -1.72 -18.19 9.57
C VAL A 92 -2.95 -18.24 10.47
N GLN A 93 -3.95 -17.46 10.12
CA GLN A 93 -5.27 -17.46 10.77
C GLN A 93 -6.33 -16.93 9.83
N VAL A 94 -7.56 -17.40 9.96
CA VAL A 94 -8.69 -16.90 9.18
C VAL A 94 -8.91 -15.43 9.49
N ARG A 95 -8.99 -14.62 8.44
CA ARG A 95 -9.29 -13.18 8.53
C ARG A 95 -10.40 -12.84 7.57
N THR A 96 -11.28 -11.94 7.95
CA THR A 96 -12.26 -11.37 7.03
C THR A 96 -11.60 -10.23 6.27
N ARG A 97 -11.81 -10.19 4.95
CA ARG A 97 -11.37 -9.11 4.08
C ARG A 97 -12.51 -8.70 3.15
N ARG A 98 -12.49 -7.45 2.73
CA ARG A 98 -13.50 -6.95 1.80
C ARG A 98 -12.87 -6.74 0.42
N ILE A 99 -13.47 -7.37 -0.58
CA ILE A 99 -13.22 -7.09 -1.99
C ILE A 99 -14.24 -6.02 -2.41
N LYS A 100 -13.74 -4.85 -2.76
CA LYS A 100 -14.56 -3.67 -3.09
C LYS A 100 -15.03 -3.71 -4.53
N ARG A 101 -14.12 -4.14 -5.42
CA ARG A 101 -14.39 -4.34 -6.85
C ARG A 101 -13.60 -5.56 -7.31
N LEU A 102 -14.23 -6.35 -8.16
CA LEU A 102 -13.63 -7.50 -8.80
C LEU A 102 -14.16 -7.55 -10.25
N GLU A 103 -13.28 -7.42 -11.21
CA GLU A 103 -13.63 -7.41 -12.63
C GLU A 103 -12.81 -8.45 -13.37
N VAL A 104 -13.47 -9.18 -14.25
CA VAL A 104 -12.82 -10.03 -15.23
C VAL A 104 -12.42 -9.15 -16.39
N LEU A 105 -11.12 -9.05 -16.65
CA LEU A 105 -10.57 -8.27 -17.75
C LEU A 105 -10.39 -9.13 -18.99
N ASP A 106 -10.04 -10.40 -18.80
CA ASP A 106 -9.84 -11.35 -19.89
C ASP A 106 -9.98 -12.79 -19.38
N ASN A 107 -10.38 -13.71 -20.28
CA ASN A 107 -10.49 -15.14 -20.02
C ASN A 107 -10.36 -15.89 -21.34
N ASP A 108 -9.28 -16.63 -21.53
CA ASP A 108 -9.01 -17.40 -22.74
C ASP A 108 -9.29 -18.92 -22.59
N GLY A 109 -9.86 -19.33 -21.45
CA GLY A 109 -10.14 -20.73 -21.12
C GLY A 109 -9.02 -21.44 -20.34
N GLU A 110 -7.83 -20.87 -20.27
CA GLU A 110 -6.71 -21.33 -19.45
C GLU A 110 -6.26 -20.24 -18.48
N TYR A 111 -6.21 -18.99 -18.93
CA TYR A 111 -5.78 -17.84 -18.13
C TYR A 111 -6.97 -16.92 -17.86
N LEU A 112 -7.12 -16.56 -16.61
CA LEU A 112 -8.10 -15.62 -16.11
C LEU A 112 -7.38 -14.36 -15.62
N VAL A 113 -7.72 -13.20 -16.17
CA VAL A 113 -7.16 -11.91 -15.78
C VAL A 113 -8.20 -11.13 -14.98
N LEU A 114 -7.86 -10.80 -13.73
CA LEU A 114 -8.75 -10.08 -12.82
C LEU A 114 -8.16 -8.74 -12.40
N GLU A 115 -9.01 -7.71 -12.36
CA GLU A 115 -8.73 -6.51 -11.55
C GLU A 115 -9.40 -6.65 -10.19
N VAL A 116 -8.62 -6.50 -9.12
CA VAL A 116 -9.07 -6.69 -7.74
C VAL A 116 -8.79 -5.43 -6.91
N ASP A 117 -9.84 -4.69 -6.50
CA ASP A 117 -9.74 -3.62 -5.51
C ASP A 117 -10.17 -4.17 -4.14
N CYS A 118 -9.28 -4.14 -3.17
CA CYS A 118 -9.47 -4.84 -1.90
C CYS A 118 -8.87 -4.11 -0.70
N GLU A 119 -9.37 -4.49 0.47
CA GLU A 119 -8.81 -4.04 1.75
C GLU A 119 -7.36 -4.49 1.94
N ALA A 120 -6.64 -3.73 2.74
CA ALA A 120 -5.29 -4.05 3.18
C ALA A 120 -5.19 -5.47 3.77
N GLY A 121 -4.11 -6.17 3.44
CA GLY A 121 -3.85 -7.52 3.94
C GLY A 121 -4.70 -8.61 3.29
N THR A 122 -5.29 -8.35 2.13
CA THR A 122 -5.91 -9.36 1.28
C THR A 122 -4.81 -10.11 0.50
N TYR A 123 -4.85 -11.44 0.53
CA TYR A 123 -3.92 -12.31 -0.19
C TYR A 123 -4.55 -12.81 -1.49
N ILE A 124 -4.07 -12.30 -2.62
CA ILE A 124 -4.58 -12.68 -3.96
C ILE A 124 -4.23 -14.11 -4.31
N ARG A 125 -3.10 -14.64 -3.81
CA ARG A 125 -2.76 -16.08 -3.95
C ARG A 125 -3.82 -16.99 -3.33
N THR A 126 -4.35 -16.59 -2.19
CA THR A 126 -5.43 -17.33 -1.53
C THR A 126 -6.72 -17.26 -2.35
N MET A 127 -7.05 -16.10 -2.91
CA MET A 127 -8.21 -15.94 -3.79
C MET A 127 -8.12 -16.87 -4.99
N ALA A 128 -6.97 -16.99 -5.66
CA ALA A 128 -6.76 -17.92 -6.77
C ALA A 128 -7.04 -19.36 -6.35
N ARG A 129 -6.47 -19.81 -5.23
CA ARG A 129 -6.72 -21.12 -4.66
C ARG A 129 -8.22 -21.36 -4.38
N ASP A 130 -8.87 -20.39 -3.77
CA ASP A 130 -10.27 -20.51 -3.36
C ASP A 130 -11.22 -20.55 -4.59
N ILE A 131 -10.93 -19.78 -5.65
CA ILE A 131 -11.63 -19.91 -6.94
C ILE A 131 -11.46 -21.33 -7.49
N GLY A 132 -10.23 -21.84 -7.50
CA GLY A 132 -9.95 -23.20 -7.96
C GLY A 132 -10.73 -24.27 -7.17
N LEU A 133 -10.78 -24.16 -5.85
CA LEU A 133 -11.57 -25.07 -5.00
C LEU A 133 -13.07 -25.01 -5.34
N LEU A 134 -13.62 -23.84 -5.60
CA LEU A 134 -15.03 -23.66 -5.91
C LEU A 134 -15.43 -24.28 -7.25
N ILE A 135 -14.52 -24.32 -8.22
CA ILE A 135 -14.75 -24.93 -9.53
C ILE A 135 -14.18 -26.36 -9.66
N ASN A 136 -13.66 -26.91 -8.55
CA ASN A 136 -12.98 -28.21 -8.49
C ASN A 136 -11.85 -28.35 -9.53
N ARG A 137 -11.01 -27.34 -9.62
CA ARG A 137 -9.82 -27.27 -10.50
C ARG A 137 -8.62 -26.72 -9.74
N ARG A 138 -7.42 -27.04 -10.22
CA ARG A 138 -6.23 -26.33 -9.78
C ARG A 138 -6.21 -24.95 -10.42
N CYS A 139 -6.20 -23.90 -9.59
CA CYS A 139 -6.03 -22.52 -10.03
C CYS A 139 -4.87 -21.91 -9.25
N GLU A 140 -3.94 -21.33 -9.95
CA GLU A 140 -2.73 -20.73 -9.36
C GLU A 140 -2.50 -19.32 -9.89
N LEU A 141 -2.02 -18.43 -9.02
CA LEU A 141 -1.63 -17.08 -9.38
C LEU A 141 -0.26 -17.14 -10.06
N VAL A 142 -0.20 -16.78 -11.34
CA VAL A 142 1.04 -16.80 -12.15
C VAL A 142 1.68 -15.45 -12.29
N GLU A 143 0.89 -14.37 -12.38
CA GLU A 143 1.38 -13.00 -12.37
C GLU A 143 0.53 -12.13 -11.42
N LEU A 144 1.19 -11.16 -10.81
CA LEU A 144 0.55 -10.18 -9.94
C LEU A 144 1.21 -8.82 -10.11
N ARG A 145 0.40 -7.81 -10.40
CA ARG A 145 0.86 -6.42 -10.44
C ARG A 145 0.01 -5.57 -9.51
N ARG A 146 0.64 -4.88 -8.57
CA ARG A 146 -0.07 -3.91 -7.73
C ARG A 146 -0.12 -2.55 -8.44
N ASN A 147 -1.28 -2.20 -8.99
CA ASN A 147 -1.48 -0.94 -9.72
C ASN A 147 -1.70 0.24 -8.77
N ARG A 148 -2.20 -0.01 -7.55
CA ARG A 148 -2.46 1.05 -6.56
C ARG A 148 -2.16 0.58 -5.13
N SER A 149 -1.61 1.47 -4.34
CA SER A 149 -1.45 1.32 -2.89
C SER A 149 -1.85 2.62 -2.20
N GLY A 150 -3.08 2.68 -1.71
CA GLY A 150 -3.67 3.89 -1.16
C GLY A 150 -3.82 4.99 -2.21
N ILE A 151 -3.11 6.08 -2.01
CA ILE A 151 -3.09 7.24 -2.91
C ILE A 151 -2.06 7.12 -4.05
N PHE A 152 -1.18 6.14 -3.98
CA PHE A 152 -0.11 5.94 -4.96
C PHE A 152 -0.56 5.02 -6.08
N ASN A 153 -0.44 5.47 -7.31
CA ASN A 153 -0.79 4.74 -8.53
C ASN A 153 0.47 4.42 -9.33
N LEU A 154 0.39 3.38 -10.17
CA LEU A 154 1.50 2.94 -11.00
C LEU A 154 2.01 4.03 -11.94
N GLU A 155 1.12 4.87 -12.46
CA GLU A 155 1.44 5.98 -13.37
C GLU A 155 2.39 7.02 -12.75
N ASN A 156 2.39 7.15 -11.43
CA ASN A 156 3.23 8.08 -10.68
C ASN A 156 4.44 7.40 -10.04
N CYS A 157 4.70 6.14 -10.39
CA CYS A 157 5.86 5.41 -9.91
C CYS A 157 7.09 5.76 -10.73
N VAL A 158 8.25 5.60 -10.10
CA VAL A 158 9.56 5.73 -10.72
C VAL A 158 10.29 4.39 -10.66
N SER A 159 11.12 4.10 -11.64
CA SER A 159 11.98 2.94 -11.61
C SER A 159 13.18 3.16 -10.69
N MET A 160 13.82 2.06 -10.28
CA MET A 160 15.07 2.16 -9.51
C MET A 160 16.19 2.83 -10.30
N GLN A 161 16.17 2.72 -11.64
CA GLN A 161 17.16 3.39 -12.50
C GLN A 161 16.95 4.91 -12.46
N GLU A 162 15.73 5.39 -12.68
CA GLU A 162 15.41 6.83 -12.60
C GLU A 162 15.75 7.41 -11.22
N LEU A 163 15.50 6.63 -10.15
CA LEU A 163 15.88 7.03 -8.80
C LEU A 163 17.40 7.14 -8.65
N ALA A 164 18.14 6.14 -9.14
CA ALA A 164 19.60 6.12 -9.07
C ALA A 164 20.22 7.30 -9.85
N ASP A 165 19.72 7.59 -11.06
CA ASP A 165 20.16 8.70 -11.88
C ASP A 165 19.89 10.04 -11.19
N ALA A 166 18.70 10.23 -10.60
CA ALA A 166 18.34 11.45 -9.90
C ALA A 166 19.19 11.66 -8.63
N VAL A 167 19.46 10.61 -7.86
CA VAL A 167 20.31 10.67 -6.67
C VAL A 167 21.76 10.98 -7.08
N TRP A 168 22.27 10.38 -8.16
CA TRP A 168 23.61 10.66 -8.68
C TRP A 168 23.75 12.13 -9.11
N LEU A 169 22.78 12.69 -9.86
CA LEU A 169 22.76 14.10 -10.25
C LEU A 169 22.78 15.03 -9.03
N TRP A 170 22.04 14.69 -8.00
CA TRP A 170 22.04 15.45 -6.75
C TRP A 170 23.38 15.39 -6.02
N GLN A 171 23.95 14.20 -5.85
CA GLN A 171 25.17 14.01 -5.07
C GLN A 171 26.43 14.54 -5.81
N GLU A 172 26.55 14.23 -7.12
CA GLU A 172 27.77 14.53 -7.87
C GLU A 172 27.74 15.88 -8.59
N LYS A 173 26.54 16.39 -8.92
CA LYS A 173 26.37 17.63 -9.69
C LYS A 173 25.67 18.75 -8.89
N GLY A 174 25.16 18.47 -7.72
CA GLY A 174 24.37 19.42 -6.94
C GLY A 174 23.01 19.78 -7.57
N GLN A 175 22.54 18.95 -8.53
CA GLN A 175 21.28 19.15 -9.25
C GLN A 175 20.16 18.38 -8.56
N GLU A 176 19.34 19.06 -7.79
CA GLU A 176 18.26 18.42 -7.00
C GLU A 176 16.90 18.35 -7.70
N ASP A 177 16.69 19.08 -8.80
CA ASP A 177 15.40 19.19 -9.49
C ASP A 177 14.81 17.84 -9.91
N ALA A 178 15.65 16.92 -10.39
CA ALA A 178 15.22 15.59 -10.78
C ALA A 178 14.71 14.81 -9.57
N LEU A 179 15.47 14.84 -8.48
CA LEU A 179 15.13 14.13 -7.24
C LEU A 179 13.87 14.70 -6.58
N MET A 180 13.74 16.03 -6.55
CA MET A 180 12.57 16.70 -5.96
C MET A 180 11.25 16.36 -6.68
N ARG A 181 11.29 16.00 -7.96
CA ARG A 181 10.13 15.52 -8.72
C ARG A 181 9.72 14.08 -8.35
N LEU A 182 10.67 13.27 -7.89
CA LEU A 182 10.43 11.86 -7.55
C LEU A 182 9.98 11.67 -6.10
N ILE A 183 10.40 12.58 -5.20
CA ILE A 183 10.06 12.49 -3.77
C ILE A 183 8.75 13.24 -3.50
N GLN A 184 7.87 12.59 -2.76
CA GLN A 184 6.58 13.16 -2.37
C GLN A 184 6.61 13.56 -0.87
N PRO A 185 5.97 14.67 -0.48
CA PRO A 185 5.87 15.06 0.92
C PRO A 185 5.03 14.07 1.72
N MET A 186 5.46 13.76 2.94
CA MET A 186 4.78 12.78 3.81
C MET A 186 3.36 13.22 4.21
N GLU A 187 3.05 14.50 4.13
CA GLU A 187 1.74 15.09 4.39
C GLU A 187 0.65 14.54 3.46
N LEU A 188 1.03 14.02 2.29
CA LEU A 188 0.10 13.32 1.39
C LEU A 188 -0.58 12.13 2.07
N LEU A 189 0.12 11.41 2.95
CA LEU A 189 -0.41 10.25 3.66
C LEU A 189 -1.45 10.62 4.73
N THR A 190 -1.47 11.87 5.15
CA THR A 190 -2.35 12.34 6.21
C THR A 190 -3.60 13.08 5.71
N ARG A 191 -3.74 13.26 4.39
CA ARG A 191 -4.89 14.00 3.79
C ARG A 191 -6.27 13.42 4.13
N ARG A 192 -6.34 12.13 4.44
CA ARG A 192 -7.60 11.46 4.82
C ARG A 192 -8.04 11.74 6.25
N TYR A 193 -7.13 12.24 7.10
CA TYR A 193 -7.42 12.51 8.50
C TYR A 193 -7.90 13.94 8.70
N PRO A 194 -8.82 14.18 9.64
CA PRO A 194 -9.17 15.53 10.05
C PRO A 194 -7.91 16.30 10.47
N LYS A 195 -7.76 17.52 9.95
CA LYS A 195 -6.61 18.38 10.21
C LYS A 195 -6.82 19.18 11.50
N VAL A 196 -5.93 19.00 12.47
CA VAL A 196 -5.87 19.78 13.72
C VAL A 196 -4.67 20.70 13.67
N ILE A 197 -4.86 21.99 13.92
CA ILE A 197 -3.79 22.98 13.90
C ILE A 197 -3.43 23.35 15.35
N VAL A 198 -2.14 23.38 15.64
CA VAL A 198 -1.61 23.67 16.98
C VAL A 198 -0.58 24.79 16.94
N LYS A 199 -0.34 25.42 18.10
CA LYS A 199 0.74 26.39 18.29
C LYS A 199 2.10 25.70 18.28
N ASP A 200 3.16 26.40 17.91
CA ASP A 200 4.53 25.85 17.86
C ASP A 200 4.99 25.31 19.22
N SER A 201 4.62 25.97 20.32
CA SER A 201 4.91 25.47 21.67
C SER A 201 4.23 24.14 22.00
N ALA A 202 3.01 23.94 21.49
CA ALA A 202 2.31 22.68 21.66
C ALA A 202 2.88 21.59 20.74
N ALA A 203 3.30 21.94 19.51
CA ALA A 203 3.98 21.04 18.60
C ALA A 203 5.27 20.48 19.22
N ALA A 204 6.09 21.35 19.85
CA ALA A 204 7.29 20.92 20.56
C ALA A 204 6.97 19.92 21.69
N SER A 205 5.94 20.18 22.50
CA SER A 205 5.52 19.28 23.58
C SER A 205 5.02 17.93 23.06
N LEU A 206 4.21 17.95 21.98
CA LEU A 206 3.71 16.74 21.30
C LEU A 206 4.87 15.89 20.75
N ALA A 207 5.88 16.50 20.15
CA ALA A 207 7.06 15.79 19.64
C ALA A 207 7.83 15.04 20.75
N HIS A 208 7.69 15.46 22.01
CA HIS A 208 8.23 14.79 23.19
C HIS A 208 7.22 13.84 23.88
N GLY A 209 6.09 13.55 23.23
CA GLY A 209 5.08 12.61 23.74
C GLY A 209 4.08 13.18 24.74
N SER A 210 4.06 14.50 24.96
CA SER A 210 3.05 15.12 25.83
C SER A 210 1.68 15.18 25.14
N PRO A 211 0.57 15.06 25.88
CA PRO A 211 -0.76 15.20 25.30
C PRO A 211 -1.01 16.66 24.86
N LEU A 212 -1.83 16.82 23.80
CA LEU A 212 -2.29 18.14 23.38
C LEU A 212 -3.25 18.74 24.43
N MET A 213 -2.83 19.85 25.00
CA MET A 213 -3.66 20.60 25.94
C MET A 213 -4.45 21.70 25.21
N LYS A 214 -5.64 22.00 25.72
CA LYS A 214 -6.58 22.98 25.11
C LYS A 214 -5.93 24.35 24.77
N PRO A 215 -5.04 24.95 25.58
CA PRO A 215 -4.38 26.21 25.23
C PRO A 215 -3.44 26.14 24.03
N GLY A 216 -2.97 24.92 23.68
CA GLY A 216 -2.12 24.67 22.52
C GLY A 216 -2.88 24.49 21.21
N LEU A 217 -4.21 24.25 21.27
CA LEU A 217 -5.05 24.09 20.11
C LEU A 217 -5.33 25.46 19.47
N VAL A 218 -5.19 25.51 18.14
CA VAL A 218 -5.56 26.68 17.33
C VAL A 218 -6.90 26.43 16.63
N SER A 219 -7.03 25.31 15.91
CA SER A 219 -8.28 24.93 15.26
C SER A 219 -8.42 23.42 15.12
N MET A 220 -9.66 22.97 15.12
CA MET A 220 -10.06 21.57 14.94
C MET A 220 -11.44 21.54 14.30
N PRO A 221 -11.71 20.65 13.32
CA PRO A 221 -13.04 20.47 12.78
C PRO A 221 -14.04 19.98 13.83
N ASP A 222 -15.27 20.48 13.80
CA ASP A 222 -16.35 20.08 14.72
C ASP A 222 -16.73 18.60 14.60
N SER A 223 -16.41 17.98 13.46
CA SER A 223 -16.64 16.54 13.21
C SER A 223 -15.71 15.62 14.00
N VAL A 224 -14.64 16.13 14.62
CA VAL A 224 -13.70 15.34 15.40
C VAL A 224 -14.31 14.95 16.75
N LYS A 225 -14.33 13.65 17.03
CA LYS A 225 -14.82 13.08 18.27
C LYS A 225 -13.73 12.29 18.97
N ALA A 226 -13.94 11.98 20.24
CA ALA A 226 -13.03 11.11 20.99
C ALA A 226 -12.84 9.76 20.28
N GLY A 227 -11.60 9.32 20.16
CA GLY A 227 -11.20 8.09 19.47
C GLY A 227 -10.95 8.24 17.96
N HIS A 228 -11.21 9.42 17.39
CA HIS A 228 -10.82 9.67 15.98
C HIS A 228 -9.31 9.89 15.86
N GLU A 229 -8.72 9.26 14.85
CA GLU A 229 -7.37 9.60 14.41
C GLU A 229 -7.39 10.95 13.69
N VAL A 230 -6.42 11.80 14.00
CA VAL A 230 -6.28 13.15 13.42
C VAL A 230 -4.86 13.38 12.93
N ALA A 231 -4.69 14.27 11.98
CA ALA A 231 -3.38 14.76 11.57
C ALA A 231 -3.13 16.14 12.20
N ILE A 232 -2.03 16.24 12.96
CA ILE A 232 -1.67 17.46 13.68
C ILE A 232 -0.65 18.26 12.87
N TYR A 233 -0.92 19.54 12.70
CA TYR A 233 -0.09 20.47 11.93
C TYR A 233 0.25 21.70 12.72
N THR A 234 1.45 22.26 12.47
CA THR A 234 1.80 23.61 12.90
C THR A 234 1.04 24.68 12.11
N LEU A 235 1.12 25.93 12.56
CA LEU A 235 0.59 27.08 11.80
C LEU A 235 1.27 27.24 10.42
N LYS A 236 2.48 26.74 10.25
CA LYS A 236 3.22 26.72 8.99
C LYS A 236 2.81 25.58 8.04
N GLY A 237 1.95 24.67 8.49
CA GLY A 237 1.50 23.52 7.71
C GLY A 237 2.43 22.31 7.76
N GLU A 238 3.34 22.27 8.70
CA GLU A 238 4.25 21.14 8.94
C GLU A 238 3.54 20.07 9.78
N LEU A 239 3.71 18.80 9.42
CA LEU A 239 3.17 17.66 10.17
C LEU A 239 3.98 17.43 11.45
N VAL A 240 3.28 17.38 12.59
CA VAL A 240 3.86 17.18 13.93
C VAL A 240 4.08 15.71 14.26
#